data_eb66d0d2561d9847fb3baa9172b4dbd3
#
_entry.id   eb66d0d2561d9847fb3baa9172b4dbd3
#
_cell.length_a   1.000
_cell.length_b   1.000
_cell.length_c   1.000
_cell.angle_alpha   90.00
_cell.angle_beta   90.00
_cell.angle_gamma   90.00
#
_symmetry.space_group_name_H-M   'P 1'
#
loop_
_entity.id
_entity.type
_entity.pdbx_description
1 polymer ?
#
loop_
_entity_poly.entity_id
_entity_poly.type
_entity_poly.pdbx_seq_one_letter_code
_entity_poly.pdbx_strand_id
1 'polypeptide(L)'
;MTEQISVGIVGIEYQLPCYKIDEAEIAPKIGWELNKIKIGLGMHEFGVVGHKEDVVSLALSAVDNLLVKYNVDPKDVGKIEVGTESHFDSAKSIKTYLLQLFNDNVSIAGCDTTNACYGGTNALLNCLAWMESSFCKHKYAIVVCTDISMYDSKPAVPTSGAGAVAMLIGRDPVYKVLPKTLFTYSTNEKDFLKHKSRYFPYIEGKESVEVYKKAFSNVYNEFISEFSPDYFNYMAFHSPFPKMVVKVCNEFNIPLEKVEDSLLASRHNGNTYTASLYFSLISLIASNKVKMNDVVCLFSFGSGCVGSIYCIQKVKEGCEIEDLRERLDSRKLINYEKYEEILENMQNYAIKDEEEDIKGYSIVKEENYFRTYIKK
;
A
#
# COMPACT_ATOMS: atom_id res chain seq x y z
N MET A 1 17.93 -7.33 -33.27
CA MET A 1 17.52 -7.49 -31.84
C MET A 1 16.51 -6.39 -31.61
N THR A 2 15.24 -6.71 -31.41
CA THR A 2 14.24 -5.72 -30.99
C THR A 2 14.67 -5.18 -29.62
N GLU A 3 14.85 -3.85 -29.48
CA GLU A 3 15.07 -3.24 -28.18
C GLU A 3 14.01 -3.74 -27.21
N GLN A 4 14.44 -4.37 -26.14
CA GLN A 4 13.53 -4.87 -25.10
C GLN A 4 12.88 -3.64 -24.45
N ILE A 5 11.57 -3.47 -24.64
CA ILE A 5 10.81 -2.35 -24.05
C ILE A 5 11.03 -2.37 -22.54
N SER A 6 11.55 -1.27 -22.01
CA SER A 6 11.76 -1.10 -20.57
C SER A 6 10.49 -0.51 -19.97
N VAL A 7 9.75 -1.29 -19.16
CA VAL A 7 8.55 -0.83 -18.46
C VAL A 7 8.81 -0.80 -16.96
N GLY A 8 8.21 0.16 -16.27
CA GLY A 8 8.33 0.28 -14.83
C GLY A 8 7.65 1.54 -14.28
N ILE A 9 8.08 1.94 -13.08
CA ILE A 9 7.53 3.08 -12.35
C ILE A 9 8.19 4.37 -12.86
N VAL A 10 7.38 5.25 -13.45
CA VAL A 10 7.76 6.60 -13.91
C VAL A 10 7.59 7.61 -12.79
N GLY A 11 6.59 7.42 -11.94
CA GLY A 11 6.27 8.30 -10.82
C GLY A 11 5.54 7.54 -9.71
N ILE A 12 5.66 8.03 -8.49
CA ILE A 12 4.98 7.49 -7.32
C ILE A 12 4.56 8.62 -6.39
N GLU A 13 3.34 8.54 -5.88
CA GLU A 13 2.75 9.46 -4.91
C GLU A 13 1.86 8.70 -3.93
N TYR A 14 1.49 9.38 -2.84
CA TYR A 14 0.75 8.75 -1.75
C TYR A 14 -0.20 9.73 -1.06
N GLN A 15 -1.14 9.16 -0.32
CA GLN A 15 -2.02 9.87 0.60
C GLN A 15 -2.04 9.17 1.95
N LEU A 16 -1.83 9.95 3.01
CA LEU A 16 -2.01 9.53 4.40
C LEU A 16 -3.40 9.97 4.89
N PRO A 17 -4.01 9.25 5.86
CA PRO A 17 -5.25 9.69 6.49
C PRO A 17 -5.01 10.93 7.35
N CYS A 18 -6.07 11.71 7.62
CA CYS A 18 -5.95 12.99 8.34
C CYS A 18 -5.58 12.85 9.83
N TYR A 19 -5.86 11.70 10.45
CA TYR A 19 -5.56 11.45 11.85
C TYR A 19 -4.45 10.42 12.05
N LYS A 20 -3.86 10.46 13.25
CA LYS A 20 -3.00 9.42 13.81
C LYS A 20 -3.30 9.21 15.29
N ILE A 21 -3.00 8.01 15.79
CA ILE A 21 -3.10 7.69 17.22
C ILE A 21 -1.78 7.07 17.71
N ASP A 22 -1.28 7.51 18.86
CA ASP A 22 -0.08 6.94 19.50
C ASP A 22 -0.41 5.61 20.16
N GLU A 23 0.49 4.67 20.11
CA GLU A 23 0.34 3.36 20.77
C GLU A 23 0.23 3.46 22.31
N ALA A 24 0.61 4.58 22.89
CA ALA A 24 0.39 4.84 24.32
C ALA A 24 -1.10 4.99 24.68
N GLU A 25 -1.94 5.43 23.73
CA GLU A 25 -3.40 5.47 23.88
C GLU A 25 -4.02 4.06 23.77
N ILE A 26 -3.45 3.21 22.93
CA ILE A 26 -3.96 1.86 22.62
C ILE A 26 -3.57 0.84 23.71
N ALA A 27 -2.31 0.85 24.13
CA ALA A 27 -1.74 -0.16 25.03
C ALA A 27 -2.61 -0.45 26.29
N PRO A 28 -3.04 0.55 27.08
CA PRO A 28 -3.85 0.32 28.27
C PRO A 28 -5.25 -0.24 27.93
N LYS A 29 -5.82 0.11 26.79
CA LYS A 29 -7.17 -0.31 26.37
C LYS A 29 -7.23 -1.77 25.95
N ILE A 30 -6.13 -2.30 25.42
CA ILE A 30 -6.00 -3.73 25.07
C ILE A 30 -5.38 -4.57 26.20
N GLY A 31 -4.93 -3.93 27.28
CA GLY A 31 -4.30 -4.59 28.44
C GLY A 31 -2.86 -5.02 28.16
N TRP A 32 -2.11 -4.24 27.37
CA TRP A 32 -0.71 -4.50 27.05
C TRP A 32 0.21 -3.42 27.63
N GLU A 33 1.44 -3.83 27.96
CA GLU A 33 2.52 -2.90 28.23
C GLU A 33 2.96 -2.20 26.93
N LEU A 34 3.18 -0.89 26.97
CA LEU A 34 3.56 -0.11 25.79
C LEU A 34 4.82 -0.65 25.09
N ASN A 35 5.80 -1.14 25.86
CA ASN A 35 7.02 -1.73 25.33
C ASN A 35 6.75 -3.01 24.52
N LYS A 36 5.69 -3.75 24.81
CA LYS A 36 5.28 -4.91 24.00
C LYS A 36 4.90 -4.49 22.59
N ILE A 37 4.36 -3.28 22.43
CA ILE A 37 4.01 -2.72 21.12
C ILE A 37 5.24 -2.04 20.49
N LYS A 38 5.85 -1.07 21.18
CA LYS A 38 6.96 -0.28 20.60
C LYS A 38 8.22 -1.11 20.31
N ILE A 39 8.55 -2.07 21.14
CA ILE A 39 9.72 -2.93 20.97
C ILE A 39 9.33 -4.27 20.33
N GLY A 40 8.23 -4.88 20.79
CA GLY A 40 7.79 -6.21 20.36
C GLY A 40 7.21 -6.23 18.94
N LEU A 41 6.47 -5.21 18.53
CA LEU A 41 5.94 -5.05 17.18
C LEU A 41 6.73 -4.03 16.35
N GLY A 42 7.41 -3.08 16.98
CA GLY A 42 8.13 -1.99 16.33
C GLY A 42 7.20 -0.84 15.91
N MET A 43 5.98 -0.77 16.48
CA MET A 43 4.96 0.24 16.19
C MET A 43 5.06 1.42 17.14
N HIS A 44 4.88 2.64 16.63
CA HIS A 44 4.87 3.87 17.44
C HIS A 44 3.49 4.54 17.43
N GLU A 45 2.91 4.63 16.25
CA GLU A 45 1.59 5.22 15.98
C GLU A 45 1.02 4.61 14.69
N PHE A 46 -0.27 4.76 14.46
CA PHE A 46 -0.87 4.36 13.19
C PHE A 46 -1.85 5.40 12.65
N GLY A 47 -2.09 5.35 11.34
CA GLY A 47 -2.99 6.26 10.64
C GLY A 47 -4.45 5.89 10.85
N VAL A 48 -5.30 6.88 11.06
CA VAL A 48 -6.75 6.74 11.24
C VAL A 48 -7.47 7.72 10.31
N VAL A 49 -8.43 7.23 9.55
CA VAL A 49 -9.25 8.05 8.66
C VAL A 49 -10.22 8.92 9.46
N GLY A 50 -10.58 10.09 8.90
CA GLY A 50 -11.66 10.90 9.41
C GLY A 50 -13.04 10.38 9.00
N HIS A 51 -14.10 11.00 9.50
CA HIS A 51 -15.48 10.64 9.16
C HIS A 51 -15.83 10.88 7.68
N LYS A 52 -15.10 11.79 7.03
CA LYS A 52 -15.28 12.15 5.61
C LYS A 52 -14.18 11.57 4.71
N GLU A 53 -13.37 10.65 5.25
CA GLU A 53 -12.38 9.90 4.48
C GLU A 53 -12.79 8.43 4.34
N ASP A 54 -12.50 7.87 3.19
CA ASP A 54 -12.61 6.44 2.90
C ASP A 54 -11.56 6.02 1.86
N VAL A 55 -11.56 4.76 1.45
CA VAL A 55 -10.61 4.23 0.47
C VAL A 55 -10.68 4.95 -0.88
N VAL A 56 -11.85 5.48 -1.25
CA VAL A 56 -12.02 6.24 -2.51
C VAL A 56 -11.42 7.62 -2.39
N SER A 57 -11.67 8.35 -1.30
CA SER A 57 -11.12 9.69 -1.08
C SER A 57 -9.60 9.67 -0.98
N LEU A 58 -9.03 8.65 -0.30
CA LEU A 58 -7.59 8.43 -0.24
C LEU A 58 -7.00 8.13 -1.63
N ALA A 59 -7.66 7.25 -2.41
CA ALA A 59 -7.26 6.93 -3.78
C ALA A 59 -7.32 8.15 -4.72
N LEU A 60 -8.40 8.93 -4.66
CA LEU A 60 -8.55 10.16 -5.43
C LEU A 60 -7.42 11.14 -5.13
N SER A 61 -7.12 11.34 -3.85
CA SER A 61 -6.06 12.24 -3.40
C SER A 61 -4.67 11.79 -3.88
N ALA A 62 -4.37 10.49 -3.78
CA ALA A 62 -3.09 9.95 -4.23
C ALA A 62 -2.92 10.06 -5.75
N VAL A 63 -3.98 9.77 -6.53
CA VAL A 63 -3.95 9.88 -8.00
C VAL A 63 -3.87 11.35 -8.44
N ASP A 64 -4.61 12.25 -7.82
CA ASP A 64 -4.56 13.66 -8.14
C ASP A 64 -3.16 14.25 -7.87
N ASN A 65 -2.56 13.92 -6.70
CA ASN A 65 -1.18 14.29 -6.39
C ASN A 65 -0.20 13.77 -7.44
N LEU A 66 -0.36 12.51 -7.89
CA LEU A 66 0.45 11.91 -8.94
C LEU A 66 0.32 12.68 -10.27
N LEU A 67 -0.92 12.95 -10.72
CA LEU A 67 -1.17 13.67 -11.98
C LEU A 67 -0.55 15.06 -11.95
N VAL A 68 -0.70 15.79 -10.84
CA VAL A 68 -0.15 17.15 -10.66
C VAL A 68 1.37 17.12 -10.63
N LYS A 69 1.97 16.29 -9.77
CA LYS A 69 3.44 16.26 -9.59
C LYS A 69 4.19 15.91 -10.86
N TYR A 70 3.69 14.93 -11.61
CA TYR A 70 4.34 14.46 -12.84
C TYR A 70 3.80 15.11 -14.11
N ASN A 71 2.94 16.14 -13.98
CA ASN A 71 2.32 16.87 -15.10
C ASN A 71 1.75 15.92 -16.16
N VAL A 72 0.94 14.94 -15.72
CA VAL A 72 0.36 13.91 -16.57
C VAL A 72 -0.87 14.45 -17.29
N ASP A 73 -0.89 14.43 -18.61
CA ASP A 73 -2.14 14.68 -19.36
C ASP A 73 -3.09 13.49 -19.14
N PRO A 74 -4.31 13.71 -18.61
CA PRO A 74 -5.31 12.66 -18.45
C PRO A 74 -5.55 11.82 -19.69
N LYS A 75 -5.38 12.36 -20.89
CA LYS A 75 -5.55 11.67 -22.19
C LYS A 75 -4.44 10.62 -22.45
N ASP A 76 -3.29 10.76 -21.81
CA ASP A 76 -2.17 9.83 -21.95
C ASP A 76 -2.38 8.53 -21.16
N VAL A 77 -3.38 8.48 -20.26
CA VAL A 77 -3.67 7.33 -19.41
C VAL A 77 -4.72 6.44 -20.07
N GLY A 78 -4.37 5.17 -20.29
CA GLY A 78 -5.27 4.20 -20.93
C GLY A 78 -5.70 3.04 -20.03
N LYS A 79 -5.12 2.91 -18.82
CA LYS A 79 -5.47 1.86 -17.86
C LYS A 79 -5.31 2.34 -16.43
N ILE A 80 -6.25 1.96 -15.57
CA ILE A 80 -6.16 2.12 -14.11
C ILE A 80 -6.52 0.78 -13.47
N GLU A 81 -5.62 0.22 -12.68
CA GLU A 81 -5.86 -0.96 -11.83
C GLU A 81 -5.77 -0.54 -10.36
N VAL A 82 -6.75 -0.96 -9.56
CA VAL A 82 -6.79 -0.66 -8.13
C VAL A 82 -6.62 -1.95 -7.35
N GLY A 83 -5.58 -2.04 -6.52
CA GLY A 83 -5.42 -3.10 -5.54
C GLY A 83 -6.06 -2.68 -4.21
N THR A 84 -7.01 -3.47 -3.71
CA THR A 84 -7.70 -3.19 -2.46
C THR A 84 -8.37 -4.45 -1.88
N GLU A 85 -8.48 -4.49 -0.56
CA GLU A 85 -9.32 -5.45 0.18
C GLU A 85 -10.35 -4.74 1.08
N SER A 86 -10.53 -3.42 0.86
CA SER A 86 -11.43 -2.57 1.66
C SER A 86 -12.61 -2.04 0.84
N HIS A 87 -13.15 -2.87 -0.07
CA HIS A 87 -14.33 -2.51 -0.85
C HIS A 87 -15.54 -2.26 0.05
N PHE A 88 -16.30 -1.19 -0.23
CA PHE A 88 -17.62 -0.96 0.36
C PHE A 88 -18.76 -1.33 -0.59
N ASP A 89 -18.47 -1.47 -1.88
CA ASP A 89 -19.40 -1.95 -2.92
C ASP A 89 -18.83 -3.22 -3.56
N SER A 90 -19.65 -4.24 -3.74
CA SER A 90 -19.19 -5.51 -4.32
C SER A 90 -19.32 -5.59 -5.85
N ALA A 91 -19.86 -4.55 -6.49
CA ALA A 91 -20.08 -4.46 -7.92
C ALA A 91 -19.40 -3.26 -8.57
N LYS A 92 -19.52 -2.07 -7.96
CA LYS A 92 -18.91 -0.85 -8.46
C LYS A 92 -17.46 -0.76 -7.99
N SER A 93 -16.51 -0.78 -8.93
CA SER A 93 -15.10 -0.66 -8.61
C SER A 93 -14.71 0.76 -8.17
N ILE A 94 -13.73 0.87 -7.28
CA ILE A 94 -13.09 2.14 -6.88
C ILE A 94 -12.52 2.86 -8.11
N LYS A 95 -11.96 2.10 -9.07
CA LYS A 95 -11.46 2.63 -10.35
C LYS A 95 -12.48 3.56 -11.03
N THR A 96 -13.78 3.26 -10.96
CA THR A 96 -14.79 4.09 -11.63
C THR A 96 -15.03 5.44 -10.96
N TYR A 97 -14.77 5.58 -9.67
CA TYR A 97 -14.78 6.86 -8.97
C TYR A 97 -13.58 7.74 -9.37
N LEU A 98 -12.43 7.13 -9.67
CA LEU A 98 -11.22 7.85 -10.08
C LEU A 98 -11.38 8.55 -11.43
N LEU A 99 -12.33 8.12 -12.27
CA LEU A 99 -12.57 8.71 -13.59
C LEU A 99 -12.95 10.20 -13.54
N GLN A 100 -13.43 10.72 -12.39
CA GLN A 100 -13.67 12.15 -12.23
C GLN A 100 -12.41 13.02 -12.37
N LEU A 101 -11.20 12.44 -12.24
CA LEU A 101 -9.92 13.13 -12.42
C LEU A 101 -9.47 13.20 -13.87
N PHE A 102 -10.15 12.49 -14.78
CA PHE A 102 -9.68 12.29 -16.15
C PHE A 102 -10.51 13.07 -17.19
N ASN A 103 -11.32 14.06 -16.74
CA ASN A 103 -12.16 14.90 -17.60
C ASN A 103 -13.00 14.05 -18.57
N ASP A 104 -12.85 14.32 -19.90
CA ASP A 104 -13.59 13.62 -20.95
C ASP A 104 -12.90 12.33 -21.43
N ASN A 105 -11.81 11.88 -20.79
CA ASN A 105 -11.17 10.63 -21.17
C ASN A 105 -11.98 9.43 -20.65
N VAL A 106 -12.85 8.91 -21.50
CA VAL A 106 -13.67 7.71 -21.23
C VAL A 106 -13.01 6.40 -21.68
N SER A 107 -11.81 6.47 -22.30
CA SER A 107 -11.12 5.32 -22.87
C SER A 107 -10.08 4.73 -21.90
N ILE A 108 -10.46 4.54 -20.64
CA ILE A 108 -9.59 4.02 -19.58
C ILE A 108 -10.08 2.63 -19.15
N ALA A 109 -9.30 1.60 -19.51
CA ALA A 109 -9.54 0.22 -19.10
C ALA A 109 -9.15 -0.04 -17.63
N GLY A 110 -9.46 -1.22 -17.11
CA GLY A 110 -9.05 -1.69 -15.77
C GLY A 110 -10.20 -1.82 -14.79
N CYS A 111 -9.89 -2.42 -13.65
CA CYS A 111 -10.83 -2.69 -12.55
C CYS A 111 -10.09 -2.76 -11.22
N ASP A 112 -10.83 -3.12 -10.15
CA ASP A 112 -10.21 -3.45 -8.87
C ASP A 112 -9.77 -4.91 -8.84
N THR A 113 -8.68 -5.20 -8.14
CA THR A 113 -8.12 -6.54 -7.97
C THR A 113 -7.88 -6.83 -6.50
N THR A 114 -8.25 -8.05 -6.08
CA THR A 114 -8.22 -8.47 -4.68
C THR A 114 -7.54 -9.83 -4.53
N ASN A 115 -6.57 -9.91 -3.65
CA ASN A 115 -6.10 -11.08 -2.94
C ASN A 115 -5.40 -10.61 -1.67
N ALA A 116 -6.21 -10.22 -0.67
CA ALA A 116 -5.70 -9.58 0.53
C ALA A 116 -4.67 -8.49 0.17
N CYS A 117 -3.60 -8.35 0.97
CA CYS A 117 -2.59 -7.31 0.75
C CYS A 117 -1.77 -7.45 -0.56
N TYR A 118 -1.87 -8.60 -1.27
CA TYR A 118 -1.20 -8.81 -2.56
C TYR A 118 -1.87 -8.08 -3.73
N GLY A 119 -3.11 -7.62 -3.57
CA GLY A 119 -3.89 -6.99 -4.64
C GLY A 119 -3.16 -5.85 -5.37
N GLY A 120 -2.37 -5.04 -4.64
CA GLY A 120 -1.57 -3.97 -5.23
C GLY A 120 -0.48 -4.46 -6.17
N THR A 121 0.21 -5.55 -5.82
CA THR A 121 1.23 -6.15 -6.70
C THR A 121 0.59 -6.82 -7.91
N ASN A 122 -0.55 -7.48 -7.74
CA ASN A 122 -1.27 -8.02 -8.91
C ASN A 122 -1.73 -6.91 -9.86
N ALA A 123 -2.20 -5.77 -9.34
CA ALA A 123 -2.53 -4.58 -10.14
C ALA A 123 -1.30 -4.06 -10.91
N LEU A 124 -0.12 -4.03 -10.27
CA LEU A 124 1.12 -3.65 -10.92
C LEU A 124 1.49 -4.62 -12.06
N LEU A 125 1.46 -5.92 -11.81
CA LEU A 125 1.76 -6.94 -12.83
C LEU A 125 0.79 -6.85 -14.03
N ASN A 126 -0.51 -6.60 -13.79
CA ASN A 126 -1.51 -6.38 -14.84
C ASN A 126 -1.20 -5.13 -15.68
N CYS A 127 -0.76 -4.04 -15.06
CA CYS A 127 -0.38 -2.82 -15.77
C CYS A 127 0.91 -3.01 -16.57
N LEU A 128 1.93 -3.68 -16.02
CA LEU A 128 3.17 -3.99 -16.72
C LEU A 128 2.91 -4.86 -17.96
N ALA A 129 2.18 -5.97 -17.80
CA ALA A 129 1.82 -6.86 -18.91
C ALA A 129 1.01 -6.14 -19.99
N TRP A 130 0.08 -5.24 -19.59
CA TRP A 130 -0.68 -4.45 -20.55
C TRP A 130 0.21 -3.45 -21.30
N MET A 131 1.13 -2.77 -20.61
CA MET A 131 2.07 -1.82 -21.22
C MET A 131 2.98 -2.48 -22.27
N GLU A 132 3.34 -3.75 -22.07
CA GLU A 132 4.16 -4.53 -23.01
C GLU A 132 3.34 -5.15 -24.16
N SER A 133 2.01 -5.20 -24.00
CA SER A 133 1.13 -5.84 -24.98
C SER A 133 0.80 -4.96 -26.18
N SER A 134 0.30 -5.58 -27.26
CA SER A 134 -0.26 -4.88 -28.41
C SER A 134 -1.60 -4.18 -28.14
N PHE A 135 -2.24 -4.43 -26.98
CA PHE A 135 -3.45 -3.72 -26.56
C PHE A 135 -3.17 -2.31 -26.07
N CYS A 136 -1.93 -2.01 -25.65
CA CYS A 136 -1.55 -0.72 -25.14
C CYS A 136 -1.33 0.29 -26.28
N LYS A 137 -2.21 1.29 -26.37
CA LYS A 137 -2.13 2.43 -27.30
C LYS A 137 -1.83 3.76 -26.60
N HIS A 138 -1.69 3.75 -25.28
CA HIS A 138 -1.49 4.93 -24.45
C HIS A 138 -0.07 4.99 -23.88
N LYS A 139 0.30 6.15 -23.36
CA LYS A 139 1.61 6.40 -22.81
C LYS A 139 1.78 5.81 -21.40
N TYR A 140 0.69 5.82 -20.61
CA TYR A 140 0.72 5.45 -19.21
C TYR A 140 -0.41 4.51 -18.81
N ALA A 141 -0.13 3.71 -17.77
CA ALA A 141 -1.10 3.11 -16.88
C ALA A 141 -0.91 3.65 -15.45
N ILE A 142 -1.94 3.56 -14.62
CA ILE A 142 -1.87 3.93 -13.21
C ILE A 142 -2.24 2.71 -12.37
N VAL A 143 -1.40 2.41 -11.38
CA VAL A 143 -1.70 1.46 -10.30
C VAL A 143 -2.04 2.24 -9.06
N VAL A 144 -3.13 1.88 -8.41
CA VAL A 144 -3.56 2.47 -7.14
C VAL A 144 -3.66 1.36 -6.10
N CYS A 145 -3.05 1.54 -4.94
CA CYS A 145 -3.20 0.69 -3.77
C CYS A 145 -3.88 1.51 -2.68
N THR A 146 -5.03 1.09 -2.17
CA THR A 146 -5.78 1.89 -1.19
C THR A 146 -6.52 0.99 -0.22
N ASP A 147 -6.29 1.18 1.07
CA ASP A 147 -6.94 0.39 2.11
C ASP A 147 -7.05 1.11 3.45
N ILE A 148 -7.97 0.62 4.26
CA ILE A 148 -8.12 0.95 5.67
C ILE A 148 -8.10 -0.36 6.45
N SER A 149 -7.03 -0.59 7.21
CA SER A 149 -6.88 -1.76 8.06
C SER A 149 -7.28 -1.42 9.49
N MET A 150 -8.37 -2.03 9.94
CA MET A 150 -8.90 -1.88 11.30
C MET A 150 -9.30 -3.25 11.84
N TYR A 151 -9.18 -3.45 13.14
CA TYR A 151 -9.34 -4.74 13.78
C TYR A 151 -10.20 -4.64 15.05
N ASP A 152 -11.04 -5.66 15.29
CA ASP A 152 -11.71 -5.93 16.57
C ASP A 152 -10.88 -6.87 17.49
N SER A 153 -9.92 -7.57 16.92
CA SER A 153 -8.98 -8.42 17.66
C SER A 153 -7.93 -7.58 18.38
N LYS A 154 -7.98 -7.53 19.71
CA LYS A 154 -7.06 -6.75 20.55
C LYS A 154 -5.57 -6.90 20.19
N PRO A 155 -5.02 -8.11 19.90
CA PRO A 155 -3.63 -8.25 19.49
C PRO A 155 -3.29 -7.61 18.15
N ALA A 156 -4.28 -7.41 17.27
CA ALA A 156 -4.07 -6.84 15.94
C ALA A 156 -4.26 -5.32 15.90
N VAL A 157 -5.04 -4.73 16.84
CA VAL A 157 -5.30 -3.28 16.86
C VAL A 157 -4.05 -2.42 16.71
N PRO A 158 -2.90 -2.71 17.38
CA PRO A 158 -1.69 -1.91 17.22
C PRO A 158 -1.09 -1.92 15.80
N THR A 159 -1.53 -2.82 14.94
CA THR A 159 -1.07 -2.90 13.55
C THR A 159 -2.02 -2.25 12.56
N SER A 160 -3.08 -1.59 13.04
CA SER A 160 -4.03 -0.83 12.21
C SER A 160 -3.31 0.24 11.39
N GLY A 161 -3.96 0.72 10.34
CA GLY A 161 -3.44 1.78 9.50
C GLY A 161 -4.36 2.11 8.32
N ALA A 162 -4.05 3.16 7.59
CA ALA A 162 -4.79 3.53 6.39
C ALA A 162 -3.89 4.33 5.44
N GLY A 163 -4.21 4.29 4.15
CA GLY A 163 -3.52 5.12 3.17
C GLY A 163 -3.70 4.62 1.74
N ALA A 164 -3.24 5.44 0.82
CA ALA A 164 -3.22 5.09 -0.59
C ALA A 164 -1.85 5.43 -1.22
N VAL A 165 -1.44 4.61 -2.18
CA VAL A 165 -0.29 4.85 -3.03
C VAL A 165 -0.74 4.77 -4.49
N ALA A 166 -0.32 5.74 -5.30
CA ALA A 166 -0.52 5.75 -6.74
C ALA A 166 0.84 5.68 -7.46
N MET A 167 0.94 4.81 -8.47
CA MET A 167 2.15 4.64 -9.28
C MET A 167 1.82 4.86 -10.75
N LEU A 168 2.59 5.72 -11.41
CA LEU A 168 2.55 5.94 -12.84
C LEU A 168 3.46 4.92 -13.54
N ILE A 169 2.88 4.11 -14.41
CA ILE A 169 3.59 3.03 -15.14
C ILE A 169 3.76 3.44 -16.59
N GLY A 170 4.97 3.30 -17.11
CA GLY A 170 5.30 3.72 -18.47
C GLY A 170 6.56 3.05 -19.02
N ARG A 171 6.90 3.43 -20.31
CA ARG A 171 8.05 2.87 -21.06
C ARG A 171 9.35 3.66 -20.90
N ASP A 172 9.35 4.74 -20.14
CA ASP A 172 10.54 5.52 -19.75
C ASP A 172 10.61 5.64 -18.23
N PRO A 173 10.82 4.53 -17.51
CA PRO A 173 10.68 4.48 -16.06
C PRO A 173 11.90 5.08 -15.35
N VAL A 174 11.65 5.61 -14.14
CA VAL A 174 12.71 5.91 -13.13
C VAL A 174 13.18 4.61 -12.49
N TYR A 175 12.22 3.74 -12.13
CA TYR A 175 12.50 2.39 -11.63
C TYR A 175 12.00 1.35 -12.63
N LYS A 176 12.96 0.75 -13.37
CA LYS A 176 12.69 -0.35 -14.30
C LYS A 176 12.36 -1.61 -13.51
N VAL A 177 11.28 -2.30 -13.85
CA VAL A 177 11.00 -3.63 -13.32
C VAL A 177 11.87 -4.66 -14.04
N LEU A 178 12.41 -5.63 -13.30
CA LEU A 178 13.26 -6.71 -13.79
C LEU A 178 12.45 -8.03 -13.84
N PRO A 179 11.72 -8.36 -14.94
CA PRO A 179 10.73 -9.45 -14.94
C PRO A 179 11.34 -10.83 -14.63
N LYS A 180 12.60 -11.07 -14.98
CA LYS A 180 13.30 -12.34 -14.71
C LYS A 180 13.51 -12.62 -13.21
N THR A 181 13.32 -11.63 -12.36
CA THR A 181 13.48 -11.75 -10.89
C THR A 181 12.16 -12.05 -10.17
N LEU A 182 11.07 -12.24 -10.91
CA LEU A 182 9.75 -12.54 -10.36
C LEU A 182 9.62 -14.03 -10.02
N PHE A 183 9.52 -14.34 -8.74
CA PHE A 183 9.19 -15.66 -8.21
C PHE A 183 7.91 -15.55 -7.39
N THR A 184 7.03 -16.53 -7.50
CA THR A 184 5.72 -16.51 -6.83
C THR A 184 5.41 -17.84 -6.17
N TYR A 185 4.91 -17.77 -4.94
CA TYR A 185 4.42 -18.90 -4.17
C TYR A 185 2.96 -18.66 -3.79
N SER A 186 2.10 -19.66 -4.04
CA SER A 186 0.68 -19.57 -3.70
C SER A 186 0.18 -20.87 -3.06
N THR A 187 -0.61 -20.72 -2.00
CA THR A 187 -1.28 -21.86 -1.31
C THR A 187 -2.67 -21.44 -0.84
N ASN A 188 -3.49 -22.43 -0.47
CA ASN A 188 -4.81 -22.19 0.12
C ASN A 188 -4.67 -22.26 1.65
N GLU A 189 -4.61 -21.09 2.29
CA GLU A 189 -4.48 -20.94 3.75
C GLU A 189 -5.70 -20.20 4.33
N LYS A 190 -5.93 -20.35 5.64
CA LYS A 190 -7.09 -19.76 6.34
C LYS A 190 -6.70 -18.75 7.43
N ASP A 191 -5.51 -18.26 7.36
CA ASP A 191 -4.86 -17.39 8.35
C ASP A 191 -5.53 -16.02 8.51
N PHE A 192 -6.17 -15.53 7.45
CA PHE A 192 -6.86 -14.24 7.41
C PHE A 192 -8.07 -14.30 6.49
N LEU A 193 -9.27 -14.00 7.03
CA LEU A 193 -10.51 -14.05 6.29
C LEU A 193 -11.37 -12.81 6.58
N LYS A 194 -11.89 -12.15 5.55
CA LYS A 194 -12.86 -11.06 5.67
C LYS A 194 -14.16 -11.44 4.96
N HIS A 195 -15.04 -12.12 5.69
CA HIS A 195 -16.36 -12.52 5.17
C HIS A 195 -17.28 -11.29 5.05
N LYS A 196 -18.15 -11.26 4.02
CA LYS A 196 -19.08 -10.15 3.75
C LYS A 196 -20.02 -9.79 4.92
N SER A 197 -20.29 -10.76 5.83
CA SER A 197 -21.11 -10.51 7.03
C SER A 197 -20.33 -9.88 8.19
N ARG A 198 -19.01 -9.65 8.04
CA ARG A 198 -18.17 -9.06 9.07
C ARG A 198 -17.51 -7.80 8.56
N TYR A 199 -17.55 -6.75 9.37
CA TYR A 199 -16.82 -5.53 9.08
C TYR A 199 -15.32 -5.72 9.26
N PHE A 200 -14.90 -6.33 10.38
CA PHE A 200 -13.51 -6.64 10.67
C PHE A 200 -13.10 -8.04 10.20
N PRO A 201 -11.83 -8.21 9.82
CA PRO A 201 -11.31 -9.52 9.46
C PRO A 201 -11.21 -10.47 10.66
N TYR A 202 -11.32 -11.76 10.40
CA TYR A 202 -10.92 -12.83 11.29
C TYR A 202 -9.44 -13.16 11.05
N ILE A 203 -8.64 -13.23 12.12
CA ILE A 203 -7.19 -13.42 12.04
C ILE A 203 -6.75 -14.52 12.99
N GLU A 204 -6.08 -15.55 12.45
CA GLU A 204 -5.33 -16.52 13.21
C GLU A 204 -3.87 -16.05 13.35
N GLY A 205 -3.59 -15.18 14.33
CA GLY A 205 -2.35 -14.42 14.39
C GLY A 205 -1.06 -15.23 14.36
N LYS A 206 -1.01 -16.42 15.01
CA LYS A 206 0.17 -17.30 14.94
C LYS A 206 0.30 -17.95 13.57
N GLU A 207 -0.80 -18.45 13.02
CA GLU A 207 -0.83 -19.07 11.71
C GLU A 207 -0.45 -18.06 10.62
N SER A 208 -0.95 -16.83 10.70
CA SER A 208 -0.60 -15.75 9.77
C SER A 208 0.90 -15.42 9.75
N VAL A 209 1.56 -15.44 10.92
CA VAL A 209 3.01 -15.29 11.01
C VAL A 209 3.75 -16.43 10.29
N GLU A 210 3.34 -17.67 10.50
CA GLU A 210 3.99 -18.84 9.87
C GLU A 210 3.72 -18.90 8.37
N VAL A 211 2.52 -18.55 7.91
CA VAL A 211 2.16 -18.45 6.48
C VAL A 211 3.01 -17.37 5.78
N TYR A 212 3.18 -16.20 6.40
CA TYR A 212 4.05 -15.15 5.88
C TYR A 212 5.51 -15.61 5.74
N LYS A 213 6.07 -16.24 6.79
CA LYS A 213 7.44 -16.75 6.78
C LYS A 213 7.63 -17.85 5.75
N LYS A 214 6.68 -18.78 5.65
CA LYS A 214 6.68 -19.85 4.65
C LYS A 214 6.64 -19.31 3.23
N ALA A 215 5.79 -18.32 2.95
CA ALA A 215 5.73 -17.68 1.65
C ALA A 215 7.07 -17.00 1.30
N PHE A 216 7.63 -16.22 2.24
CA PHE A 216 8.95 -15.60 2.06
C PHE A 216 10.04 -16.64 1.80
N SER A 217 10.12 -17.68 2.64
CA SER A 217 11.12 -18.75 2.51
C SER A 217 11.11 -19.37 1.12
N ASN A 218 9.93 -19.69 0.60
CA ASN A 218 9.81 -20.34 -0.72
C ASN A 218 10.32 -19.42 -1.82
N VAL A 219 9.82 -18.20 -1.92
CA VAL A 219 10.21 -17.28 -3.02
C VAL A 219 11.65 -16.79 -2.87
N TYR A 220 12.15 -16.61 -1.65
CA TYR A 220 13.53 -16.17 -1.43
C TYR A 220 14.54 -17.26 -1.74
N ASN A 221 14.29 -18.52 -1.36
CA ASN A 221 15.16 -19.63 -1.68
C ASN A 221 15.22 -19.89 -3.20
N GLU A 222 14.08 -19.73 -3.90
CA GLU A 222 14.04 -19.81 -5.35
C GLU A 222 14.82 -18.64 -5.97
N PHE A 223 14.63 -17.42 -5.48
CA PHE A 223 15.37 -16.25 -5.94
C PHE A 223 16.88 -16.43 -5.77
N ILE A 224 17.37 -16.83 -4.60
CA ILE A 224 18.82 -16.99 -4.37
C ILE A 224 19.43 -18.23 -5.08
N SER A 225 18.62 -19.15 -5.57
CA SER A 225 19.10 -20.25 -6.42
C SER A 225 19.49 -19.77 -7.83
N GLU A 226 18.90 -18.64 -8.30
CA GLU A 226 19.20 -18.05 -9.61
C GLU A 226 20.02 -16.76 -9.52
N PHE A 227 19.87 -16.00 -8.42
CA PHE A 227 20.52 -14.72 -8.17
C PHE A 227 21.30 -14.78 -6.85
N SER A 228 22.48 -14.11 -6.80
CA SER A 228 23.23 -13.98 -5.54
C SER A 228 22.43 -13.20 -4.49
N PRO A 229 22.58 -13.48 -3.18
CA PRO A 229 22.08 -12.63 -2.10
C PRO A 229 22.55 -11.16 -2.17
N ASP A 230 23.65 -10.92 -2.90
CA ASP A 230 24.20 -9.58 -3.14
C ASP A 230 23.67 -8.93 -4.43
N TYR A 231 22.71 -9.56 -5.10
CA TYR A 231 22.11 -9.04 -6.34
C TYR A 231 21.39 -7.70 -6.11
N PHE A 232 20.86 -7.47 -4.91
CA PHE A 232 20.14 -6.24 -4.56
C PHE A 232 20.88 -5.42 -3.50
N ASN A 233 20.78 -4.09 -3.61
CA ASN A 233 21.34 -3.13 -2.67
C ASN A 233 20.42 -2.93 -1.47
N TYR A 234 19.11 -2.89 -1.72
CA TYR A 234 18.07 -2.66 -0.73
C TYR A 234 16.92 -3.64 -0.89
N MET A 235 16.14 -3.79 0.18
CA MET A 235 14.93 -4.62 0.15
C MET A 235 13.77 -3.93 0.89
N ALA A 236 12.59 -3.95 0.28
CA ALA A 236 11.35 -3.49 0.87
C ALA A 236 10.35 -4.64 0.95
N PHE A 237 9.62 -4.69 2.06
CA PHE A 237 8.68 -5.77 2.36
C PHE A 237 7.25 -5.24 2.47
N HIS A 238 6.27 -6.04 2.07
CA HIS A 238 4.98 -5.94 2.72
C HIS A 238 5.17 -6.12 4.21
N SER A 239 4.83 -5.11 5.00
CA SER A 239 5.06 -5.09 6.44
C SER A 239 3.75 -5.11 7.21
N PRO A 240 3.31 -6.29 7.71
CA PRO A 240 2.19 -6.34 8.66
C PRO A 240 2.50 -5.55 9.94
N PHE A 241 3.76 -5.59 10.37
CA PHE A 241 4.37 -4.77 11.41
C PHE A 241 5.91 -4.85 11.31
N PRO A 242 6.66 -3.81 11.68
CA PRO A 242 8.11 -3.73 11.44
C PRO A 242 8.92 -4.91 11.99
N LYS A 243 8.57 -5.39 13.20
CA LYS A 243 9.32 -6.50 13.83
C LYS A 243 9.19 -7.83 13.10
N MET A 244 8.11 -8.02 12.31
CA MET A 244 7.96 -9.18 11.44
C MET A 244 9.06 -9.19 10.37
N VAL A 245 9.26 -8.05 9.71
CA VAL A 245 10.30 -7.88 8.70
C VAL A 245 11.68 -8.13 9.30
N VAL A 246 11.98 -7.53 10.47
CA VAL A 246 13.25 -7.74 11.17
C VAL A 246 13.48 -9.21 11.53
N LYS A 247 12.43 -9.94 11.96
CA LYS A 247 12.55 -11.38 12.26
C LYS A 247 12.90 -12.20 11.02
N VAL A 248 12.23 -11.92 9.90
CA VAL A 248 12.54 -12.60 8.63
C VAL A 248 13.96 -12.28 8.17
N CYS A 249 14.37 -11.01 8.21
CA CYS A 249 15.75 -10.63 7.85
C CYS A 249 16.79 -11.40 8.70
N ASN A 250 16.60 -11.49 10.00
CA ASN A 250 17.50 -12.23 10.88
C ASN A 250 17.52 -13.74 10.58
N GLU A 251 16.36 -14.33 10.26
CA GLU A 251 16.26 -15.77 9.94
C GLU A 251 16.96 -16.13 8.63
N PHE A 252 16.93 -15.22 7.65
CA PHE A 252 17.52 -15.42 6.32
C PHE A 252 18.88 -14.72 6.13
N ASN A 253 19.48 -14.18 7.20
CA ASN A 253 20.75 -13.44 7.18
C ASN A 253 20.76 -12.26 6.20
N ILE A 254 19.63 -11.57 6.04
CA ILE A 254 19.54 -10.33 5.27
C ILE A 254 20.00 -9.16 6.16
N PRO A 255 21.05 -8.42 5.78
CA PRO A 255 21.54 -7.30 6.56
C PRO A 255 20.48 -6.23 6.78
N LEU A 256 20.27 -5.80 8.04
CA LEU A 256 19.22 -4.85 8.39
C LEU A 256 19.44 -3.47 7.75
N GLU A 257 20.68 -3.08 7.46
CA GLU A 257 21.00 -1.85 6.74
C GLU A 257 20.41 -1.80 5.30
N LYS A 258 20.10 -2.96 4.69
CA LYS A 258 19.40 -3.02 3.41
C LYS A 258 17.89 -2.76 3.54
N VAL A 259 17.34 -2.77 4.76
CA VAL A 259 15.88 -2.82 5.00
C VAL A 259 15.37 -1.71 5.91
N GLU A 260 16.14 -1.28 6.90
CA GLU A 260 15.70 -0.42 8.01
C GLU A 260 15.00 0.87 7.53
N ASP A 261 15.54 1.51 6.49
CA ASP A 261 14.96 2.75 5.95
C ASP A 261 13.58 2.53 5.30
N SER A 262 13.26 1.31 4.87
CA SER A 262 11.95 0.98 4.31
C SER A 262 10.84 0.91 5.36
N LEU A 263 11.16 0.87 6.66
CA LEU A 263 10.21 0.64 7.74
C LEU A 263 9.59 1.91 8.33
N LEU A 264 9.97 3.11 7.86
CA LEU A 264 9.51 4.39 8.44
C LEU A 264 7.98 4.51 8.43
N ALA A 265 7.36 4.34 7.27
CA ALA A 265 5.89 4.43 7.17
C ALA A 265 5.20 3.33 7.98
N SER A 266 5.71 2.09 7.98
CA SER A 266 5.13 1.01 8.78
C SER A 266 5.17 1.30 10.29
N ARG A 267 6.22 1.96 10.81
CA ARG A 267 6.34 2.36 12.22
C ARG A 267 5.35 3.45 12.63
N HIS A 268 5.01 4.35 11.71
CA HIS A 268 4.29 5.59 12.01
C HIS A 268 2.91 5.69 11.34
N ASN A 269 2.57 4.77 10.44
CA ASN A 269 1.27 4.74 9.76
C ASN A 269 0.58 3.37 9.83
N GLY A 270 1.29 2.35 10.31
CA GLY A 270 0.76 1.00 10.45
C GLY A 270 0.73 0.19 9.15
N ASN A 271 -0.04 -0.90 9.18
CA ASN A 271 -0.29 -1.72 8.02
C ASN A 271 -1.35 -1.06 7.12
N THR A 272 -1.03 -0.83 5.88
CA THR A 272 -1.93 -0.26 4.87
C THR A 272 -2.34 -1.30 3.82
N TYR A 273 -2.33 -2.58 4.20
CA TYR A 273 -2.69 -3.73 3.36
C TYR A 273 -2.03 -3.69 1.97
N THR A 274 -2.79 -3.51 0.88
CA THR A 274 -2.25 -3.50 -0.49
C THR A 274 -1.22 -2.40 -0.73
N ALA A 275 -1.31 -1.28 -0.01
CA ALA A 275 -0.36 -0.18 -0.11
C ALA A 275 0.90 -0.37 0.74
N SER A 276 0.94 -1.34 1.68
CA SER A 276 2.02 -1.49 2.67
C SER A 276 3.39 -1.68 2.03
N LEU A 277 3.54 -2.55 1.02
CA LEU A 277 4.80 -2.73 0.30
C LEU A 277 5.26 -1.42 -0.36
N TYR A 278 4.33 -0.68 -0.95
CA TYR A 278 4.66 0.56 -1.67
C TYR A 278 4.93 1.73 -0.73
N PHE A 279 4.34 1.76 0.46
CA PHE A 279 4.78 2.66 1.53
C PHE A 279 6.17 2.31 2.06
N SER A 280 6.54 1.03 2.08
CA SER A 280 7.92 0.61 2.38
C SER A 280 8.89 1.07 1.29
N LEU A 281 8.50 0.98 0.00
CA LEU A 281 9.29 1.54 -1.11
C LEU A 281 9.39 3.07 -1.02
N ILE A 282 8.30 3.77 -0.75
CA ILE A 282 8.27 5.23 -0.53
C ILE A 282 9.21 5.64 0.61
N SER A 283 9.19 4.90 1.73
CA SER A 283 10.08 5.14 2.87
C SER A 283 11.56 5.02 2.49
N LEU A 284 11.88 4.00 1.69
CA LEU A 284 13.22 3.79 1.19
C LEU A 284 13.64 4.90 0.20
N ILE A 285 12.76 5.32 -0.71
CA ILE A 285 13.01 6.44 -1.62
C ILE A 285 13.25 7.74 -0.83
N ALA A 286 12.42 8.02 0.18
CA ALA A 286 12.52 9.19 1.04
C ALA A 286 13.83 9.24 1.87
N SER A 287 14.50 8.10 2.08
CA SER A 287 15.81 8.06 2.75
C SER A 287 16.94 8.67 1.89
N ASN A 288 16.71 8.90 0.58
CA ASN A 288 17.69 9.38 -0.40
C ASN A 288 18.95 8.50 -0.52
N LYS A 289 18.89 7.24 -0.07
CA LYS A 289 20.02 6.30 -0.14
C LYS A 289 20.10 5.55 -1.47
N VAL A 290 18.98 5.32 -2.15
CA VAL A 290 18.95 4.60 -3.43
C VAL A 290 19.60 5.41 -4.53
N LYS A 291 20.70 4.92 -5.06
CA LYS A 291 21.48 5.58 -6.10
C LYS A 291 21.18 5.01 -7.48
N MET A 292 21.69 5.72 -8.51
CA MET A 292 21.62 5.25 -9.89
C MET A 292 22.21 3.85 -10.02
N ASN A 293 21.52 2.97 -10.72
CA ASN A 293 21.80 1.55 -10.93
C ASN A 293 21.59 0.63 -9.71
N ASP A 294 21.23 1.16 -8.54
CA ASP A 294 20.87 0.32 -7.41
C ASP A 294 19.63 -0.53 -7.74
N VAL A 295 19.67 -1.76 -7.26
CA VAL A 295 18.57 -2.71 -7.33
C VAL A 295 17.86 -2.77 -5.98
N VAL A 296 16.55 -2.61 -6.01
CA VAL A 296 15.66 -2.78 -4.86
C VAL A 296 14.86 -4.06 -5.04
N CYS A 297 15.00 -4.98 -4.11
CA CYS A 297 14.20 -6.20 -4.04
C CYS A 297 12.89 -5.93 -3.29
N LEU A 298 11.77 -6.39 -3.81
CA LEU A 298 10.44 -6.17 -3.26
C LEU A 298 9.82 -7.51 -2.89
N PHE A 299 9.39 -7.68 -1.63
CA PHE A 299 8.62 -8.84 -1.22
C PHE A 299 7.17 -8.43 -0.95
N SER A 300 6.28 -8.91 -1.79
CA SER A 300 4.82 -8.76 -1.67
C SER A 300 4.21 -10.00 -1.04
N PHE A 301 3.23 -9.80 -0.17
CA PHE A 301 2.50 -10.88 0.46
C PHE A 301 1.03 -10.49 0.63
N GLY A 302 0.14 -11.46 0.45
CA GLY A 302 -1.27 -11.39 0.81
C GLY A 302 -1.69 -12.73 1.40
N SER A 303 -2.39 -12.67 2.53
CA SER A 303 -2.93 -13.86 3.20
C SER A 303 -3.84 -14.66 2.29
N GLY A 304 -3.97 -15.95 2.57
CA GLY A 304 -4.81 -16.83 1.84
C GLY A 304 -4.19 -17.90 0.94
N CYS A 305 -2.92 -17.96 0.41
CA CYS A 305 -1.96 -16.86 0.41
C CYS A 305 -1.30 -16.73 -0.97
N VAL A 306 -0.76 -15.58 -1.25
CA VAL A 306 0.17 -15.34 -2.37
C VAL A 306 1.36 -14.55 -1.86
N GLY A 307 2.58 -15.01 -2.16
CA GLY A 307 3.81 -14.26 -1.95
C GLY A 307 4.60 -14.14 -3.23
N SER A 308 5.18 -12.97 -3.51
CA SER A 308 6.09 -12.79 -4.64
C SER A 308 7.30 -11.96 -4.24
N ILE A 309 8.45 -12.33 -4.81
CA ILE A 309 9.65 -11.52 -4.79
C ILE A 309 9.96 -11.06 -6.21
N TYR A 310 10.35 -9.80 -6.38
CA TYR A 310 10.80 -9.24 -7.65
C TYR A 310 11.68 -8.03 -7.43
N CYS A 311 12.47 -7.65 -8.42
CA CYS A 311 13.37 -6.51 -8.31
C CYS A 311 12.99 -5.37 -9.25
N ILE A 312 13.30 -4.16 -8.80
CA ILE A 312 13.31 -2.94 -9.60
C ILE A 312 14.69 -2.32 -9.57
N GLN A 313 15.08 -1.62 -10.63
CA GLN A 313 16.37 -0.94 -10.72
C GLN A 313 16.16 0.54 -10.99
N LYS A 314 16.84 1.42 -10.23
CA LYS A 314 16.84 2.86 -10.53
C LYS A 314 17.70 3.11 -11.76
N VAL A 315 17.09 3.52 -12.86
CA VAL A 315 17.76 3.73 -14.16
C VAL A 315 17.75 5.19 -14.62
N LYS A 316 17.06 6.05 -13.86
CA LYS A 316 16.90 7.47 -14.15
C LYS A 316 16.68 8.24 -12.85
N GLU A 317 17.04 9.54 -12.82
CA GLU A 317 16.66 10.42 -11.72
C GLU A 317 15.16 10.74 -11.77
N GLY A 318 14.56 10.99 -10.63
CA GLY A 318 13.13 11.23 -10.45
C GLY A 318 12.54 10.39 -9.33
N CYS A 319 11.23 10.52 -9.09
CA CYS A 319 10.48 9.88 -8.01
C CYS A 319 10.94 10.30 -6.60
N GLU A 320 11.49 11.50 -6.43
CA GLU A 320 11.90 12.02 -5.13
C GLU A 320 10.68 12.16 -4.21
N ILE A 321 10.87 11.74 -2.96
CA ILE A 321 9.91 11.88 -1.85
C ILE A 321 10.66 12.57 -0.70
N GLU A 322 10.46 13.86 -0.53
CA GLU A 322 11.20 14.65 0.44
C GLU A 322 10.41 14.89 1.74
N ASP A 323 9.09 14.79 1.68
CA ASP A 323 8.16 15.25 2.71
C ASP A 323 7.53 14.13 3.57
N LEU A 324 7.92 12.86 3.38
CA LEU A 324 7.27 11.73 4.07
C LEU A 324 7.25 11.90 5.59
N ARG A 325 8.39 12.25 6.19
CA ARG A 325 8.49 12.42 7.64
C ARG A 325 7.63 13.58 8.13
N GLU A 326 7.68 14.70 7.43
CA GLU A 326 6.87 15.88 7.76
C GLU A 326 5.37 15.56 7.67
N ARG A 327 4.93 14.89 6.60
CA ARG A 327 3.52 14.49 6.43
C ARG A 327 3.07 13.47 7.48
N LEU A 328 3.92 12.52 7.87
CA LEU A 328 3.63 11.60 8.98
C LEU A 328 3.45 12.34 10.31
N ASP A 329 4.31 13.32 10.59
CA ASP A 329 4.30 14.06 11.86
C ASP A 329 3.16 15.10 11.93
N SER A 330 2.79 15.74 10.81
CA SER A 330 1.81 16.82 10.73
C SER A 330 0.36 16.37 10.91
N ARG A 331 0.06 15.06 10.85
CA ARG A 331 -1.30 14.54 11.05
C ARG A 331 -1.81 14.86 12.45
N LYS A 332 -3.10 15.14 12.56
CA LYS A 332 -3.73 15.46 13.87
C LYS A 332 -3.75 14.21 14.75
N LEU A 333 -3.13 14.33 15.94
CA LEU A 333 -3.16 13.30 16.96
C LEU A 333 -4.55 13.24 17.60
N ILE A 334 -5.12 12.04 17.71
CA ILE A 334 -6.39 11.78 18.40
C ILE A 334 -6.19 10.89 19.63
N ASN A 335 -7.12 10.96 20.58
CA ASN A 335 -7.19 10.06 21.72
C ASN A 335 -8.01 8.80 21.39
N TYR A 336 -8.02 7.84 22.32
CA TYR A 336 -8.72 6.57 22.15
C TYR A 336 -10.23 6.74 21.98
N GLU A 337 -10.86 7.68 22.70
CA GLU A 337 -12.30 7.91 22.64
C GLU A 337 -12.73 8.36 21.22
N LYS A 338 -11.95 9.25 20.58
CA LYS A 338 -12.19 9.64 19.18
C LYS A 338 -11.96 8.49 18.21
N TYR A 339 -10.95 7.66 18.45
CA TYR A 339 -10.71 6.45 17.67
C TYR A 339 -11.88 5.47 17.73
N GLU A 340 -12.41 5.19 18.93
CA GLU A 340 -13.59 4.34 19.13
C GLU A 340 -14.83 4.89 18.40
N GLU A 341 -15.07 6.18 18.51
CA GLU A 341 -16.15 6.87 17.80
C GLU A 341 -16.04 6.68 16.26
N ILE A 342 -14.85 6.84 15.71
CA ILE A 342 -14.60 6.64 14.29
C ILE A 342 -14.88 5.18 13.90
N LEU A 343 -14.42 4.20 14.67
CA LEU A 343 -14.68 2.78 14.42
C LEU A 343 -16.18 2.45 14.41
N GLU A 344 -16.95 2.97 15.37
CA GLU A 344 -18.40 2.77 15.41
C GLU A 344 -19.10 3.35 14.19
N ASN A 345 -18.70 4.57 13.77
CA ASN A 345 -19.27 5.20 12.58
C ASN A 345 -18.93 4.44 11.29
N MET A 346 -17.70 3.93 11.18
CA MET A 346 -17.31 3.10 10.02
C MET A 346 -18.10 1.79 9.96
N GLN A 347 -18.32 1.12 11.09
CA GLN A 347 -19.14 -0.11 11.15
C GLN A 347 -20.59 0.12 10.74
N ASN A 348 -21.12 1.29 11.09
CA ASN A 348 -22.50 1.68 10.80
C ASN A 348 -22.63 2.38 9.44
N TYR A 349 -21.53 2.52 8.68
CA TYR A 349 -21.47 3.29 7.44
C TYR A 349 -21.98 4.74 7.60
N ALA A 350 -21.82 5.31 8.79
CA ALA A 350 -22.29 6.64 9.11
C ALA A 350 -21.25 7.70 8.72
N ILE A 351 -21.70 8.70 7.97
CA ILE A 351 -20.91 9.91 7.66
C ILE A 351 -21.37 10.99 8.63
N LYS A 352 -20.45 11.51 9.45
CA LYS A 352 -20.73 12.66 10.31
C LYS A 352 -20.32 13.97 9.63
N ASP A 353 -21.14 15.00 9.80
CA ASP A 353 -20.82 16.35 9.33
C ASP A 353 -19.98 17.09 10.36
N GLU A 354 -18.73 16.67 10.49
CA GLU A 354 -17.72 17.33 11.32
C GLU A 354 -16.73 18.11 10.46
N GLU A 355 -16.17 19.17 11.00
CA GLU A 355 -15.06 19.89 10.37
C GLU A 355 -13.75 19.14 10.63
N GLU A 356 -13.13 18.63 9.57
CA GLU A 356 -11.90 17.87 9.59
C GLU A 356 -10.85 18.52 8.68
N ASP A 357 -9.59 18.54 9.11
CA ASP A 357 -8.47 19.04 8.31
C ASP A 357 -7.99 17.95 7.34
N ILE A 358 -8.84 17.64 6.37
CA ILE A 358 -8.53 16.68 5.31
C ILE A 358 -7.77 17.41 4.19
N LYS A 359 -6.57 16.93 3.89
CA LYS A 359 -5.77 17.40 2.75
C LYS A 359 -6.05 16.51 1.53
N GLY A 360 -6.83 17.00 0.58
CA GLY A 360 -7.20 16.25 -0.63
C GLY A 360 -8.71 16.07 -0.77
N TYR A 361 -9.14 14.89 -1.20
CA TYR A 361 -10.56 14.60 -1.43
C TYR A 361 -11.27 14.18 -0.16
N SER A 362 -12.52 14.62 0.00
CA SER A 362 -13.40 14.24 1.10
C SER A 362 -14.81 13.93 0.62
N ILE A 363 -15.52 13.06 1.37
CA ILE A 363 -16.93 12.77 1.14
C ILE A 363 -17.76 14.03 1.47
N VAL A 364 -18.64 14.45 0.56
CA VAL A 364 -19.56 15.57 0.77
C VAL A 364 -21.01 15.13 0.80
N LYS A 365 -21.35 14.01 0.18
CA LYS A 365 -22.70 13.49 0.12
C LYS A 365 -22.69 11.98 -0.08
N GLU A 366 -23.68 11.30 0.54
CA GLU A 366 -24.07 9.95 0.17
C GLU A 366 -25.56 9.92 -0.14
N GLU A 367 -25.94 9.37 -1.27
CA GLU A 367 -27.32 9.22 -1.72
C GLU A 367 -27.50 7.87 -2.41
N ASN A 368 -28.43 7.06 -1.93
CA ASN A 368 -28.67 5.70 -2.43
C ASN A 368 -27.38 4.85 -2.49
N TYR A 369 -26.56 4.89 -1.43
CA TYR A 369 -25.26 4.23 -1.31
C TYR A 369 -24.17 4.77 -2.26
N PHE A 370 -24.42 5.82 -3.03
CA PHE A 370 -23.45 6.46 -3.89
C PHE A 370 -22.84 7.68 -3.20
N ARG A 371 -21.52 7.70 -3.08
CA ARG A 371 -20.75 8.79 -2.46
C ARG A 371 -20.23 9.77 -3.51
N THR A 372 -20.32 11.05 -3.17
CA THR A 372 -19.75 12.15 -3.95
C THR A 372 -18.57 12.74 -3.21
N TYR A 373 -17.51 13.03 -3.95
CA TYR A 373 -16.23 13.50 -3.40
C TYR A 373 -15.86 14.83 -4.03
N ILE A 374 -15.31 15.76 -3.21
CA ILE A 374 -14.71 17.00 -3.69
C ILE A 374 -13.30 17.16 -3.12
N LYS A 375 -12.44 17.86 -3.85
CA LYS A 375 -11.12 18.28 -3.37
C LYS A 375 -11.30 19.48 -2.44
N LYS A 376 -10.68 19.46 -1.27
CA LYS A 376 -10.62 20.58 -0.31
C LYS A 376 -9.34 21.37 -0.47
#